data_5c77fbb18c30c8655dc147fe18b75e83
#
_entry.id   5c77fbb18c30c8655dc147fe18b75e83
#
_cell.length_a   1.000
_cell.length_b   1.000
_cell.length_c   1.000
_cell.angle_alpha   90.00
_cell.angle_beta   90.00
_cell.angle_gamma   90.00
#
_symmetry.space_group_name_H-M   'P 1'
#
loop_
_entity.id
_entity.type
_entity.pdbx_description
1 polymer ?
#
loop_
_entity_poly.entity_id
_entity_poly.type
_entity_poly.pdbx_seq_one_letter_code
_entity_poly.pdbx_strand_id
1 'polypeptide(L)'
;MKVFLTGATSLLGRTVALQLLERGDQVTTFQRRPSGLDTTEILGDLRDPSAIASAARGHDSVIHLAALVTPRPSWEDAVAVNVDGTMAVRDAARGAERFVFISSPSVAFHGAPTTGGASGIARYAGRDHYTATKAMAERLVLERLEVPTVVIRPHLVWGPGDTQLVGRLVDRANSGRLRLIDHGLALIDTTYIDDAAAAIVAGLDAATPNSPAVGRAWTVTGNDPRPVGELISGIVRAMGVDGTLRSIPAPIARILGTVLERVWRGDEPPLTSFAAQQMSMAHWFDQRAVHSALEWQPTVSVTEGLRRLAASRER
;
A
#
# COMPACT_ATOMS: atom_id res chain seq x y z
N MET A 1 6.53 10.44 20.80
CA MET A 1 7.21 11.28 19.77
C MET A 1 6.20 12.27 19.19
N LYS A 2 6.68 13.35 18.59
CA LYS A 2 5.83 14.23 17.75
C LYS A 2 5.94 13.75 16.30
N VAL A 3 4.87 13.15 15.79
CA VAL A 3 4.86 12.51 14.47
C VAL A 3 4.05 13.34 13.49
N PHE A 4 4.67 13.72 12.38
CA PHE A 4 3.99 14.30 11.22
C PHE A 4 3.61 13.18 10.25
N LEU A 5 2.30 12.99 10.03
CA LEU A 5 1.75 11.93 9.19
C LEU A 5 1.00 12.53 8.01
N THR A 6 1.36 12.16 6.78
CA THR A 6 0.56 12.52 5.61
C THR A 6 -0.35 11.38 5.17
N GLY A 7 -1.58 11.68 4.74
CA GLY A 7 -2.49 10.69 4.16
C GLY A 7 -3.38 9.94 5.15
N ALA A 8 -3.68 10.52 6.31
CA ALA A 8 -4.53 9.94 7.35
C ALA A 8 -6.01 9.73 6.93
N THR A 9 -6.44 10.25 5.79
CA THR A 9 -7.78 9.99 5.22
C THR A 9 -7.89 8.63 4.53
N SER A 10 -6.78 7.96 4.22
CA SER A 10 -6.80 6.58 3.72
C SER A 10 -7.00 5.58 4.86
N LEU A 11 -7.54 4.39 4.55
CA LEU A 11 -7.72 3.35 5.56
C LEU A 11 -6.40 3.04 6.29
N LEU A 12 -5.32 2.81 5.55
CA LEU A 12 -4.02 2.51 6.15
C LEU A 12 -3.47 3.68 6.98
N GLY A 13 -3.54 4.90 6.45
CA GLY A 13 -3.07 6.09 7.20
C GLY A 13 -3.88 6.35 8.46
N ARG A 14 -5.20 6.11 8.42
CA ARG A 14 -6.05 6.17 9.60
C ARG A 14 -5.65 5.14 10.64
N THR A 15 -5.40 3.90 10.23
CA THR A 15 -4.98 2.82 11.15
C THR A 15 -3.61 3.12 11.76
N VAL A 16 -2.66 3.64 10.97
CA VAL A 16 -1.36 4.10 11.48
C VAL A 16 -1.53 5.20 12.52
N ALA A 17 -2.35 6.22 12.23
CA ALA A 17 -2.60 7.31 13.18
C ALA A 17 -3.20 6.81 14.49
N LEU A 18 -4.16 5.88 14.43
CA LEU A 18 -4.78 5.30 15.63
C LEU A 18 -3.77 4.52 16.48
N GLN A 19 -2.92 3.70 15.87
CA GLN A 19 -1.87 2.96 16.59
C GLN A 19 -0.84 3.90 17.24
N LEU A 20 -0.47 4.99 16.56
CA LEU A 20 0.42 6.01 17.14
C LEU A 20 -0.23 6.72 18.34
N LEU A 21 -1.51 7.09 18.22
CA LEU A 21 -2.27 7.71 19.33
C LEU A 21 -2.41 6.76 20.52
N GLU A 22 -2.73 5.49 20.26
CA GLU A 22 -2.82 4.45 21.31
C GLU A 22 -1.48 4.24 22.03
N ARG A 23 -0.37 4.39 21.31
CA ARG A 23 0.99 4.35 21.88
C ARG A 23 1.34 5.60 22.70
N GLY A 24 0.54 6.66 22.62
CA GLY A 24 0.75 7.93 23.31
C GLY A 24 1.60 8.95 22.54
N ASP A 25 1.75 8.78 21.22
CA ASP A 25 2.42 9.77 20.37
C ASP A 25 1.53 10.99 20.11
N GLN A 26 2.15 12.14 19.92
CA GLN A 26 1.49 13.34 19.44
C GLN A 26 1.47 13.34 17.92
N VAL A 27 0.30 13.14 17.32
CA VAL A 27 0.15 13.01 15.88
C VAL A 27 -0.40 14.28 15.27
N THR A 28 0.34 14.85 14.31
CA THR A 28 -0.15 15.90 13.42
C THR A 28 -0.37 15.31 12.04
N THR A 29 -1.58 15.44 11.51
CA THR A 29 -1.94 14.90 10.21
C THR A 29 -2.01 16.00 9.15
N PHE A 30 -1.51 15.70 7.94
CA PHE A 30 -1.54 16.61 6.79
C PHE A 30 -2.24 15.96 5.60
N GLN A 31 -3.36 16.51 5.18
CA GLN A 31 -4.19 15.99 4.09
C GLN A 31 -5.15 17.03 3.55
N ARG A 32 -5.75 16.76 2.39
CA ARG A 32 -6.68 17.69 1.71
C ARG A 32 -8.08 17.80 2.34
N ARG A 33 -8.48 16.79 3.11
CA ARG A 33 -9.83 16.73 3.74
C ARG A 33 -9.67 16.26 5.18
N PRO A 34 -10.59 16.66 6.08
CA PRO A 34 -10.57 16.19 7.46
C PRO A 34 -10.59 14.65 7.53
N SER A 35 -9.80 14.10 8.43
CA SER A 35 -9.78 12.64 8.72
C SER A 35 -10.83 12.27 9.77
N GLY A 36 -11.25 13.21 10.61
CA GLY A 36 -12.12 12.97 11.75
C GLY A 36 -11.43 12.15 12.86
N LEU A 37 -10.09 12.20 12.91
CA LEU A 37 -9.30 11.63 14.01
C LEU A 37 -9.07 12.69 15.09
N ASP A 38 -8.85 12.25 16.32
CA ASP A 38 -8.44 13.11 17.42
C ASP A 38 -6.94 13.42 17.33
N THR A 39 -6.58 14.22 16.31
CA THR A 39 -5.21 14.64 16.02
C THR A 39 -5.17 16.16 15.76
N THR A 40 -3.99 16.75 15.80
CA THR A 40 -3.81 18.07 15.20
C THR A 40 -3.91 17.94 13.68
N GLU A 41 -5.00 18.40 13.09
CA GLU A 41 -5.20 18.33 11.64
C GLU A 41 -4.76 19.62 10.94
N ILE A 42 -3.94 19.48 9.91
CA ILE A 42 -3.55 20.56 9.01
C ILE A 42 -4.04 20.20 7.61
N LEU A 43 -4.93 21.02 7.05
CA LEU A 43 -5.42 20.81 5.69
C LEU A 43 -4.49 21.48 4.68
N GLY A 44 -4.04 20.71 3.69
CA GLY A 44 -3.14 21.19 2.65
C GLY A 44 -2.97 20.20 1.51
N ASP A 45 -2.32 20.64 0.44
CA ASP A 45 -2.03 19.82 -0.74
C ASP A 45 -0.52 19.55 -0.82
N LEU A 46 -0.13 18.35 -1.24
CA LEU A 46 1.28 17.99 -1.44
C LEU A 46 1.97 18.79 -2.55
N ARG A 47 1.20 19.48 -3.39
CA ARG A 47 1.69 20.41 -4.41
C ARG A 47 2.06 21.80 -3.87
N ASP A 48 1.90 22.02 -2.55
CA ASP A 48 2.31 23.25 -1.88
C ASP A 48 3.48 22.98 -0.92
N PRO A 49 4.73 23.13 -1.37
CA PRO A 49 5.92 22.91 -0.53
C PRO A 49 5.99 23.85 0.69
N SER A 50 5.42 25.04 0.59
CA SER A 50 5.43 26.01 1.68
C SER A 50 4.50 25.60 2.82
N ALA A 51 3.31 25.10 2.49
CA ALA A 51 2.37 24.53 3.44
C ALA A 51 2.96 23.30 4.14
N ILE A 52 3.62 22.41 3.38
CA ILE A 52 4.29 21.23 3.93
C ILE A 52 5.40 21.64 4.90
N ALA A 53 6.30 22.54 4.49
CA ALA A 53 7.41 23.00 5.33
C ALA A 53 6.94 23.66 6.63
N SER A 54 5.84 24.41 6.57
CA SER A 54 5.22 25.01 7.77
C SER A 54 4.61 23.94 8.68
N ALA A 55 3.88 22.98 8.10
CA ALA A 55 3.17 21.94 8.84
C ALA A 55 4.12 20.91 9.49
N ALA A 56 5.21 20.54 8.84
CA ALA A 56 6.17 19.55 9.33
C ALA A 56 7.14 20.10 10.39
N ARG A 57 7.17 21.41 10.60
CA ARG A 57 8.14 22.04 11.51
C ARG A 57 7.97 21.60 12.97
N GLY A 58 9.07 21.22 13.62
CA GLY A 58 9.11 20.87 15.04
C GLY A 58 8.58 19.49 15.37
N HIS A 59 8.50 18.61 14.35
CA HIS A 59 8.19 17.20 14.55
C HIS A 59 9.48 16.37 14.60
N ASP A 60 9.50 15.39 15.51
CA ASP A 60 10.63 14.49 15.72
C ASP A 60 10.70 13.44 14.59
N SER A 61 9.56 13.11 14.01
CA SER A 61 9.43 12.00 13.07
C SER A 61 8.41 12.30 11.97
N VAL A 62 8.66 11.76 10.78
CA VAL A 62 7.77 11.94 9.63
C VAL A 62 7.40 10.58 9.03
N ILE A 63 6.10 10.34 8.82
CA ILE A 63 5.57 9.21 8.05
C ILE A 63 4.88 9.77 6.81
N HIS A 64 5.41 9.47 5.63
CA HIS A 64 4.84 9.92 4.37
C HIS A 64 4.10 8.79 3.66
N LEU A 65 2.76 8.79 3.80
CA LEU A 65 1.86 7.78 3.23
C LEU A 65 1.01 8.35 2.08
N ALA A 66 0.77 9.65 2.06
CA ALA A 66 -0.06 10.27 1.02
C ALA A 66 0.52 10.05 -0.39
N ALA A 67 -0.34 9.67 -1.31
CA ALA A 67 -0.03 9.50 -2.72
C ALA A 67 -1.30 9.68 -3.57
N LEU A 68 -1.12 9.97 -4.84
CA LEU A 68 -2.19 9.93 -5.83
C LEU A 68 -2.31 8.48 -6.36
N VAL A 69 -3.37 7.78 -5.94
CA VAL A 69 -3.64 6.34 -6.21
C VAL A 69 -4.87 6.19 -7.11
N THR A 70 -5.13 7.12 -8.00
CA THR A 70 -6.25 6.99 -8.96
C THR A 70 -5.89 6.03 -10.09
N PRO A 71 -6.85 5.32 -10.68
CA PRO A 71 -6.59 4.31 -11.71
C PRO A 71 -5.90 4.85 -12.98
N ARG A 72 -6.13 6.11 -13.32
CA ARG A 72 -5.57 6.77 -14.52
C ARG A 72 -5.24 8.24 -14.23
N PRO A 73 -4.25 8.53 -13.38
CA PRO A 73 -3.82 9.91 -13.19
C PRO A 73 -3.17 10.42 -14.49
N SER A 74 -3.22 11.73 -14.75
CA SER A 74 -2.32 12.31 -15.72
C SER A 74 -0.87 12.10 -15.27
N TRP A 75 0.08 12.09 -16.20
CA TRP A 75 1.50 11.98 -15.86
C TRP A 75 1.93 13.16 -14.98
N GLU A 76 1.49 14.35 -15.37
CA GLU A 76 1.79 15.61 -14.70
C GLU A 76 1.28 15.61 -13.25
N ASP A 77 0.02 15.22 -13.02
CA ASP A 77 -0.54 15.12 -11.67
C ASP A 77 0.16 14.04 -10.83
N ALA A 78 0.46 12.89 -11.44
CA ALA A 78 1.16 11.81 -10.76
C ALA A 78 2.58 12.22 -10.34
N VAL A 79 3.31 12.93 -11.19
CA VAL A 79 4.63 13.49 -10.87
C VAL A 79 4.52 14.55 -9.79
N ALA A 80 3.64 15.54 -9.96
CA ALA A 80 3.49 16.65 -9.02
C ALA A 80 3.14 16.18 -7.60
N VAL A 81 2.29 15.14 -7.46
CA VAL A 81 1.90 14.63 -6.13
C VAL A 81 2.87 13.58 -5.61
N ASN A 82 3.18 12.56 -6.42
CA ASN A 82 3.92 11.38 -5.93
C ASN A 82 5.45 11.59 -5.92
N VAL A 83 5.97 12.44 -6.79
CA VAL A 83 7.43 12.72 -6.86
C VAL A 83 7.75 14.05 -6.18
N ASP A 84 7.26 15.16 -6.71
CA ASP A 84 7.61 16.49 -6.22
C ASP A 84 7.07 16.70 -4.80
N GLY A 85 5.81 16.28 -4.53
CA GLY A 85 5.21 16.30 -3.20
C GLY A 85 5.97 15.43 -2.19
N THR A 86 6.42 14.24 -2.59
CA THR A 86 7.28 13.39 -1.74
C THR A 86 8.59 14.09 -1.42
N MET A 87 9.23 14.72 -2.41
CA MET A 87 10.48 15.44 -2.20
C MET A 87 10.28 16.66 -1.29
N ALA A 88 9.16 17.38 -1.42
CA ALA A 88 8.82 18.48 -0.52
C ALA A 88 8.65 18.00 0.94
N VAL A 89 7.97 16.87 1.17
CA VAL A 89 7.85 16.27 2.51
C VAL A 89 9.23 15.82 3.03
N ARG A 90 10.06 15.23 2.16
CA ARG A 90 11.41 14.81 2.52
C ARG A 90 12.31 15.97 2.89
N ASP A 91 12.22 17.09 2.14
CA ASP A 91 12.98 18.30 2.43
C ASP A 91 12.51 18.98 3.72
N ALA A 92 11.20 18.96 4.00
CA ALA A 92 10.62 19.47 5.26
C ALA A 92 11.04 18.60 6.47
N ALA A 93 11.35 17.33 6.25
CA ALA A 93 11.81 16.39 7.28
C ALA A 93 13.30 16.52 7.65
N ARG A 94 14.10 17.44 7.06
CA ARG A 94 15.54 17.57 7.33
C ARG A 94 15.89 17.82 8.79
N GLY A 95 14.98 18.37 9.56
CA GLY A 95 15.14 18.59 11.00
C GLY A 95 14.59 17.47 11.89
N ALA A 96 13.99 16.45 11.30
CA ALA A 96 13.45 15.30 12.01
C ALA A 96 14.56 14.26 12.28
N GLU A 97 14.32 13.41 13.27
CA GLU A 97 15.22 12.30 13.63
C GLU A 97 14.96 11.06 12.78
N ARG A 98 13.74 10.91 12.21
CA ARG A 98 13.27 9.69 11.54
C ARG A 98 12.35 10.02 10.37
N PHE A 99 12.50 9.24 9.30
CA PHE A 99 11.63 9.35 8.13
C PHE A 99 11.18 7.97 7.64
N VAL A 100 9.88 7.77 7.49
CA VAL A 100 9.31 6.56 6.88
C VAL A 100 8.54 6.93 5.63
N PHE A 101 8.91 6.31 4.52
CA PHE A 101 8.21 6.46 3.24
C PHE A 101 7.41 5.20 2.91
N ILE A 102 6.13 5.37 2.60
CA ILE A 102 5.28 4.26 2.19
C ILE A 102 5.28 4.15 0.67
N SER A 103 5.84 3.05 0.19
CA SER A 103 5.91 2.69 -1.22
C SER A 103 4.97 1.51 -1.55
N SER A 104 5.25 0.76 -2.59
CA SER A 104 4.48 -0.41 -3.01
C SER A 104 5.40 -1.49 -3.58
N PRO A 105 5.14 -2.78 -3.39
CA PRO A 105 5.91 -3.84 -4.05
C PRO A 105 5.84 -3.78 -5.58
N SER A 106 4.79 -3.18 -6.14
CA SER A 106 4.62 -3.01 -7.58
C SER A 106 5.78 -2.25 -8.23
N VAL A 107 6.49 -1.37 -7.48
CA VAL A 107 7.66 -0.64 -7.98
C VAL A 107 8.85 -1.53 -8.34
N ALA A 108 8.90 -2.74 -7.76
CA ALA A 108 9.94 -3.74 -8.03
C ALA A 108 9.48 -4.85 -8.98
N PHE A 109 8.21 -4.80 -9.44
CA PHE A 109 7.66 -5.81 -10.33
C PHE A 109 8.28 -5.70 -11.73
N HIS A 110 8.76 -6.81 -12.26
CA HIS A 110 9.47 -6.90 -13.54
C HIS A 110 8.83 -7.90 -14.52
N GLY A 111 7.55 -8.26 -14.29
CA GLY A 111 6.81 -9.13 -15.21
C GLY A 111 7.05 -10.62 -15.00
N ALA A 112 7.74 -11.01 -13.92
CA ALA A 112 7.96 -12.40 -13.56
C ALA A 112 7.43 -12.71 -12.14
N PRO A 113 7.12 -13.98 -11.83
CA PRO A 113 6.74 -14.38 -10.48
C PRO A 113 7.84 -14.06 -9.46
N THR A 114 7.43 -13.74 -8.23
CA THR A 114 8.32 -13.63 -7.07
C THR A 114 7.94 -14.72 -6.08
N THR A 115 8.84 -15.66 -5.83
CA THR A 115 8.60 -16.81 -4.94
C THR A 115 9.65 -16.85 -3.84
N GLY A 116 9.33 -16.33 -2.66
CA GLY A 116 10.26 -16.25 -1.53
C GLY A 116 11.43 -15.29 -1.77
N GLY A 117 11.33 -14.39 -2.74
CA GLY A 117 12.38 -13.42 -3.05
C GLY A 117 12.39 -12.25 -2.07
N ALA A 118 13.52 -11.56 -1.99
CA ALA A 118 13.61 -10.26 -1.33
C ALA A 118 12.87 -9.18 -2.14
N SER A 119 12.55 -8.08 -1.49
CA SER A 119 11.98 -6.88 -2.13
C SER A 119 12.94 -6.28 -3.15
N GLY A 120 12.99 -6.64 -4.36
CA GLY A 120 13.90 -6.11 -5.37
C GLY A 120 14.08 -4.57 -5.38
N ILE A 121 15.02 -4.09 -6.17
CA ILE A 121 15.24 -2.64 -6.37
C ILE A 121 14.03 -2.05 -7.12
N ALA A 122 13.62 -0.83 -6.75
CA ALA A 122 12.58 -0.11 -7.48
C ALA A 122 13.00 0.09 -8.94
N ARG A 123 12.23 -0.52 -9.85
CA ARG A 123 12.39 -0.42 -11.30
C ARG A 123 11.02 -0.25 -11.89
N TYR A 124 10.88 0.65 -12.81
CA TYR A 124 9.63 0.75 -13.55
C TYR A 124 9.75 0.04 -14.90
N ALA A 125 8.92 -0.98 -15.09
CA ALA A 125 8.85 -1.73 -16.36
C ALA A 125 7.47 -1.66 -17.05
N GLY A 126 6.52 -0.88 -16.51
CA GLY A 126 5.12 -0.84 -16.97
C GLY A 126 4.66 0.52 -17.49
N ARG A 127 3.39 0.58 -17.92
CA ARG A 127 2.73 1.80 -18.43
C ARG A 127 1.89 2.53 -17.40
N ASP A 128 1.86 2.06 -16.18
CA ASP A 128 1.07 2.64 -15.10
C ASP A 128 1.81 3.81 -14.44
N HIS A 129 1.23 5.01 -14.52
CA HIS A 129 1.80 6.25 -14.00
C HIS A 129 1.98 6.21 -12.49
N TYR A 130 1.09 5.55 -11.75
CA TYR A 130 1.21 5.39 -10.30
C TYR A 130 2.50 4.64 -9.93
N THR A 131 2.68 3.44 -10.50
CA THR A 131 3.87 2.61 -10.19
C THR A 131 5.15 3.31 -10.63
N ALA A 132 5.15 3.98 -11.80
CA ALA A 132 6.30 4.74 -12.28
C ALA A 132 6.71 5.84 -11.29
N THR A 133 5.76 6.68 -10.92
CA THR A 133 6.03 7.83 -10.03
C THR A 133 6.38 7.39 -8.60
N LYS A 134 5.79 6.30 -8.09
CA LYS A 134 6.20 5.71 -6.81
C LYS A 134 7.62 5.14 -6.86
N ALA A 135 8.03 4.51 -7.97
CA ALA A 135 9.40 4.02 -8.15
C ALA A 135 10.40 5.18 -8.21
N MET A 136 10.07 6.27 -8.92
CA MET A 136 10.89 7.48 -8.96
C MET A 136 11.04 8.09 -7.56
N ALA A 137 9.94 8.29 -6.85
CA ALA A 137 9.94 8.86 -5.51
C ALA A 137 10.75 8.00 -4.52
N GLU A 138 10.60 6.68 -4.55
CA GLU A 138 11.35 5.78 -3.69
C GLU A 138 12.85 5.86 -3.93
N ARG A 139 13.28 5.89 -5.18
CA ARG A 139 14.70 6.04 -5.52
C ARG A 139 15.26 7.35 -5.00
N LEU A 140 14.58 8.46 -5.26
CA LEU A 140 14.98 9.79 -4.80
C LEU A 140 15.04 9.88 -3.26
N VAL A 141 14.10 9.25 -2.58
CA VAL A 141 14.09 9.18 -1.11
C VAL A 141 15.29 8.40 -0.58
N LEU A 142 15.63 7.26 -1.22
CA LEU A 142 16.77 6.42 -0.82
C LEU A 142 18.15 6.99 -1.24
N GLU A 143 18.19 7.94 -2.17
CA GLU A 143 19.41 8.66 -2.53
C GLU A 143 19.78 9.77 -1.51
N ARG A 144 18.86 10.12 -0.60
CA ARG A 144 19.01 11.21 0.38
C ARG A 144 18.80 10.68 1.80
N LEU A 145 19.87 10.32 2.47
CA LEU A 145 19.86 9.68 3.78
C LEU A 145 20.36 10.59 4.91
N GLU A 146 20.23 11.93 4.76
CA GLU A 146 20.58 12.89 5.82
C GLU A 146 19.75 12.71 7.10
N VAL A 147 18.54 12.14 6.95
CA VAL A 147 17.69 11.65 8.03
C VAL A 147 17.59 10.15 7.91
N PRO A 148 17.74 9.37 8.99
CA PRO A 148 17.52 7.92 8.98
C PRO A 148 16.18 7.58 8.34
N THR A 149 16.23 6.90 7.20
CA THR A 149 15.07 6.69 6.32
C THR A 149 14.81 5.21 6.13
N VAL A 150 13.57 4.79 6.36
CA VAL A 150 13.07 3.43 6.09
C VAL A 150 11.96 3.52 5.07
N VAL A 151 11.98 2.64 4.06
CA VAL A 151 10.90 2.52 3.09
C VAL A 151 10.12 1.25 3.35
N ILE A 152 8.80 1.36 3.52
CA ILE A 152 7.90 0.22 3.71
C ILE A 152 7.04 0.06 2.45
N ARG A 153 6.94 -1.17 1.95
CA ARG A 153 6.12 -1.57 0.82
C ARG A 153 5.06 -2.59 1.28
N PRO A 154 3.91 -2.15 1.81
CA PRO A 154 2.85 -3.08 2.20
C PRO A 154 2.28 -3.77 0.97
N HIS A 155 2.11 -5.09 1.02
CA HIS A 155 1.63 -5.88 -0.12
C HIS A 155 0.16 -6.24 0.05
N LEU A 156 -0.68 -5.81 -0.91
CA LEU A 156 -2.11 -6.14 -0.97
C LEU A 156 -2.80 -6.02 0.40
N VAL A 157 -2.82 -4.80 0.93
CA VAL A 157 -3.44 -4.51 2.23
C VAL A 157 -4.95 -4.64 2.15
N TRP A 158 -5.55 -5.32 3.12
CA TRP A 158 -6.99 -5.53 3.21
C TRP A 158 -7.47 -5.63 4.66
N GLY A 159 -8.77 -5.39 4.87
CA GLY A 159 -9.42 -5.50 6.17
C GLY A 159 -10.76 -4.79 6.19
N PRO A 160 -11.41 -4.68 7.36
CA PRO A 160 -12.65 -3.93 7.53
C PRO A 160 -12.53 -2.47 7.06
N GLY A 161 -13.51 -2.00 6.30
CA GLY A 161 -13.51 -0.64 5.75
C GLY A 161 -12.70 -0.47 4.46
N ASP A 162 -12.06 -1.53 3.94
CA ASP A 162 -11.34 -1.45 2.67
C ASP A 162 -12.30 -1.41 1.47
N THR A 163 -12.31 -0.27 0.79
CA THR A 163 -13.09 -0.05 -0.44
C THR A 163 -12.30 -0.36 -1.71
N GLN A 164 -10.97 -0.50 -1.61
CA GLN A 164 -10.09 -0.66 -2.78
C GLN A 164 -10.00 -2.13 -3.24
N LEU A 165 -9.66 -3.04 -2.35
CA LEU A 165 -9.58 -4.47 -2.68
C LEU A 165 -10.90 -5.17 -2.34
N VAL A 166 -11.30 -5.14 -1.07
CA VAL A 166 -12.51 -5.80 -0.59
C VAL A 166 -13.76 -5.26 -1.27
N GLY A 167 -13.97 -3.94 -1.29
CA GLY A 167 -15.14 -3.32 -1.90
C GLY A 167 -15.26 -3.67 -3.38
N ARG A 168 -14.17 -3.56 -4.15
CA ARG A 168 -14.18 -3.91 -5.58
C ARG A 168 -14.45 -5.38 -5.85
N LEU A 169 -13.95 -6.29 -5.02
CA LEU A 169 -14.24 -7.73 -5.14
C LEU A 169 -15.71 -8.01 -4.90
N VAL A 170 -16.30 -7.40 -3.86
CA VAL A 170 -17.73 -7.52 -3.53
C VAL A 170 -18.61 -6.95 -4.65
N ASP A 171 -18.31 -5.75 -5.16
CA ASP A 171 -19.07 -5.12 -6.24
C ASP A 171 -19.04 -5.97 -7.53
N ARG A 172 -17.88 -6.54 -7.86
CA ARG A 172 -17.74 -7.43 -9.01
C ARG A 172 -18.44 -8.76 -8.82
N ALA A 173 -18.45 -9.29 -7.59
CA ALA A 173 -19.16 -10.51 -7.27
C ALA A 173 -20.68 -10.30 -7.36
N ASN A 174 -21.22 -9.25 -6.74
CA ASN A 174 -22.64 -8.89 -6.79
C ASN A 174 -23.14 -8.64 -8.22
N SER A 175 -22.31 -8.05 -9.07
CA SER A 175 -22.64 -7.82 -10.48
C SER A 175 -22.40 -9.03 -11.39
N GLY A 176 -21.99 -10.18 -10.84
CA GLY A 176 -21.70 -11.40 -11.60
C GLY A 176 -20.48 -11.27 -12.55
N ARG A 177 -19.66 -10.25 -12.36
CA ARG A 177 -18.50 -9.94 -13.20
C ARG A 177 -17.18 -10.46 -12.64
N LEU A 178 -17.14 -10.91 -11.38
CA LEU A 178 -15.92 -11.45 -10.78
C LEU A 178 -15.53 -12.77 -11.45
N ARG A 179 -14.28 -12.85 -11.85
CA ARG A 179 -13.69 -14.06 -12.45
C ARG A 179 -12.35 -14.36 -11.78
N LEU A 180 -12.08 -15.62 -11.56
CA LEU A 180 -10.73 -16.07 -11.23
C LEU A 180 -9.89 -16.19 -12.51
N ILE A 181 -8.59 -16.06 -12.41
CA ILE A 181 -7.65 -16.30 -13.49
C ILE A 181 -6.91 -17.59 -13.17
N ASP A 182 -6.81 -18.51 -14.14
CA ASP A 182 -6.19 -19.84 -13.95
C ASP A 182 -6.65 -20.53 -12.66
N HIS A 183 -7.96 -20.55 -12.43
CA HIS A 183 -8.59 -21.11 -11.23
C HIS A 183 -8.14 -20.47 -9.90
N GLY A 184 -7.40 -19.36 -9.95
CA GLY A 184 -6.87 -18.69 -8.75
C GLY A 184 -5.76 -19.47 -8.05
N LEU A 185 -4.99 -20.27 -8.77
CA LEU A 185 -3.95 -21.12 -8.20
C LEU A 185 -2.66 -20.39 -7.85
N ALA A 186 -2.46 -19.17 -8.35
CA ALA A 186 -1.28 -18.37 -8.03
C ALA A 186 -1.21 -18.10 -6.51
N LEU A 187 -0.06 -18.42 -5.91
CA LEU A 187 0.19 -18.12 -4.50
C LEU A 187 0.49 -16.65 -4.32
N ILE A 188 -0.29 -15.98 -3.48
CA ILE A 188 -0.06 -14.59 -3.10
C ILE A 188 0.00 -14.47 -1.58
N ASP A 189 0.83 -13.54 -1.12
CA ASP A 189 0.88 -13.16 0.27
C ASP A 189 0.30 -11.76 0.42
N THR A 190 -0.54 -11.54 1.41
CA THR A 190 -1.25 -10.27 1.62
C THR A 190 -1.02 -9.78 3.04
N THR A 191 -1.36 -8.53 3.31
CA THR A 191 -1.17 -7.95 4.63
C THR A 191 -2.51 -7.52 5.21
N TYR A 192 -2.84 -7.99 6.41
CA TYR A 192 -3.99 -7.46 7.12
C TYR A 192 -3.72 -6.02 7.56
N ILE A 193 -4.76 -5.19 7.57
CA ILE A 193 -4.65 -3.74 7.77
C ILE A 193 -3.92 -3.35 9.06
N ASP A 194 -4.22 -4.02 10.17
CA ASP A 194 -3.59 -3.74 11.47
C ASP A 194 -2.10 -4.09 11.45
N ASP A 195 -1.72 -5.23 10.83
CA ASP A 195 -0.33 -5.64 10.68
C ASP A 195 0.45 -4.72 9.74
N ALA A 196 -0.20 -4.24 8.66
CA ALA A 196 0.42 -3.27 7.77
C ALA A 196 0.73 -1.95 8.49
N ALA A 197 -0.20 -1.47 9.32
CA ALA A 197 0.00 -0.29 10.14
C ALA A 197 1.10 -0.51 11.19
N ALA A 198 1.09 -1.67 11.88
CA ALA A 198 2.11 -2.03 12.85
C ALA A 198 3.51 -2.11 12.22
N ALA A 199 3.63 -2.64 11.00
CA ALA A 199 4.90 -2.65 10.26
C ALA A 199 5.42 -1.23 9.95
N ILE A 200 4.52 -0.28 9.65
CA ILE A 200 4.89 1.13 9.42
C ILE A 200 5.37 1.77 10.72
N VAL A 201 4.68 1.52 11.84
CA VAL A 201 5.07 2.01 13.15
C VAL A 201 6.42 1.40 13.58
N ALA A 202 6.63 0.10 13.38
CA ALA A 202 7.92 -0.56 13.61
C ALA A 202 9.02 0.00 12.69
N GLY A 203 8.70 0.32 11.43
CA GLY A 203 9.61 1.02 10.52
C GLY A 203 10.04 2.39 11.04
N LEU A 204 9.12 3.12 11.72
CA LEU A 204 9.45 4.38 12.37
C LEU A 204 10.42 4.16 13.54
N ASP A 205 10.18 3.14 14.35
CA ASP A 205 11.04 2.82 15.49
C ASP A 205 12.42 2.35 15.03
N ALA A 206 12.48 1.58 13.94
CA ALA A 206 13.72 1.12 13.31
C ALA A 206 14.47 2.22 12.54
N ALA A 207 13.86 3.37 12.26
CA ALA A 207 14.51 4.48 11.54
C ALA A 207 15.47 5.26 12.46
N THR A 208 16.51 4.59 12.97
CA THR A 208 17.55 5.16 13.84
C THR A 208 18.92 5.08 13.19
N PRO A 209 19.87 5.96 13.54
CA PRO A 209 21.24 5.85 13.04
C PRO A 209 21.82 4.45 13.27
N ASN A 210 22.50 3.92 12.26
CA ASN A 210 23.13 2.57 12.26
C ASN A 210 22.16 1.37 12.29
N SER A 211 20.85 1.58 12.25
CA SER A 211 19.89 0.47 12.11
C SER A 211 20.06 -0.22 10.75
N PRO A 212 19.98 -1.56 10.69
CA PRO A 212 20.03 -2.31 9.43
C PRO A 212 18.82 -2.04 8.53
N ALA A 213 17.76 -1.43 9.07
CA ALA A 213 16.56 -1.06 8.34
C ALA A 213 16.76 0.19 7.47
N VAL A 214 17.67 1.08 7.86
CA VAL A 214 17.89 2.40 7.21
C VAL A 214 18.49 2.25 5.81
N GLY A 215 18.04 3.10 4.89
CA GLY A 215 18.51 3.12 3.50
C GLY A 215 18.01 1.95 2.66
N ARG A 216 16.96 1.26 3.10
CA ARG A 216 16.40 0.07 2.42
C ARG A 216 14.89 0.14 2.28
N ALA A 217 14.39 -0.59 1.29
CA ALA A 217 12.96 -0.82 1.11
C ALA A 217 12.59 -2.25 1.56
N TRP A 218 11.57 -2.33 2.39
CA TRP A 218 11.09 -3.56 3.01
C TRP A 218 9.68 -3.87 2.54
N THR A 219 9.49 -4.99 1.83
CA THR A 219 8.15 -5.48 1.52
C THR A 219 7.61 -6.25 2.70
N VAL A 220 6.49 -5.77 3.25
CA VAL A 220 5.82 -6.39 4.40
C VAL A 220 4.59 -7.14 3.95
N THR A 221 4.42 -8.36 4.47
CA THR A 221 3.30 -9.26 4.18
C THR A 221 2.87 -9.99 5.44
N GLY A 222 1.70 -10.66 5.39
CA GLY A 222 1.18 -11.49 6.47
C GLY A 222 1.97 -12.79 6.71
N ASN A 223 2.95 -13.11 5.87
CA ASN A 223 3.72 -14.36 5.93
C ASN A 223 2.82 -15.62 5.93
N ASP A 224 1.67 -15.54 5.24
CA ASP A 224 0.67 -16.60 5.09
C ASP A 224 0.24 -16.68 3.60
N PRO A 225 1.15 -17.11 2.68
CA PRO A 225 0.84 -17.17 1.25
C PRO A 225 -0.26 -18.19 0.95
N ARG A 226 -1.29 -17.73 0.25
CA ARG A 226 -2.46 -18.53 -0.12
C ARG A 226 -2.72 -18.48 -1.62
N PRO A 227 -3.40 -19.49 -2.19
CA PRO A 227 -3.96 -19.37 -3.53
C PRO A 227 -4.88 -18.13 -3.62
N VAL A 228 -4.69 -17.29 -4.64
CA VAL A 228 -5.49 -16.06 -4.80
C VAL A 228 -7.00 -16.34 -4.87
N GLY A 229 -7.38 -17.50 -5.41
CA GLY A 229 -8.77 -17.95 -5.46
C GLY A 229 -9.37 -18.23 -4.07
N GLU A 230 -8.57 -18.77 -3.15
CA GLU A 230 -8.97 -18.98 -1.76
C GLU A 230 -9.22 -17.65 -1.05
N LEU A 231 -8.30 -16.72 -1.19
CA LEU A 231 -8.42 -15.38 -0.61
C LEU A 231 -9.64 -14.63 -1.15
N ILE A 232 -9.80 -14.56 -2.49
CA ILE A 232 -10.93 -13.88 -3.14
C ILE A 232 -12.26 -14.49 -2.69
N SER A 233 -12.35 -15.82 -2.73
CA SER A 233 -13.58 -16.53 -2.30
C SER A 233 -13.86 -16.32 -0.81
N GLY A 234 -12.83 -16.31 0.01
CA GLY A 234 -12.91 -16.04 1.45
C GLY A 234 -13.44 -14.64 1.74
N ILE A 235 -12.89 -13.62 1.08
CA ILE A 235 -13.32 -12.21 1.22
C ILE A 235 -14.79 -12.05 0.79
N VAL A 236 -15.14 -12.56 -0.39
CA VAL A 236 -16.50 -12.42 -0.94
C VAL A 236 -17.52 -13.10 -0.02
N ARG A 237 -17.20 -14.32 0.47
CA ARG A 237 -18.05 -15.04 1.43
C ARG A 237 -18.15 -14.31 2.78
N ALA A 238 -17.03 -13.82 3.32
CA ALA A 238 -17.05 -13.03 4.56
C ALA A 238 -17.95 -11.80 4.46
N MET A 239 -18.03 -11.21 3.26
CA MET A 239 -18.90 -10.07 2.97
C MET A 239 -20.34 -10.50 2.58
N GLY A 240 -20.69 -11.79 2.71
CA GLY A 240 -22.05 -12.31 2.52
C GLY A 240 -22.48 -12.43 1.07
N VAL A 241 -21.54 -12.53 0.15
CA VAL A 241 -21.84 -12.81 -1.25
C VAL A 241 -21.53 -14.29 -1.53
N ASP A 242 -22.57 -15.05 -1.78
CA ASP A 242 -22.45 -16.47 -2.11
C ASP A 242 -22.41 -16.67 -3.64
N GLY A 243 -21.69 -17.68 -4.06
CA GLY A 243 -21.64 -18.07 -5.48
C GLY A 243 -20.33 -18.74 -5.87
N THR A 244 -20.41 -19.53 -6.93
CA THR A 244 -19.24 -20.16 -7.54
C THR A 244 -18.58 -19.19 -8.50
N LEU A 245 -17.31 -18.84 -8.25
CA LEU A 245 -16.54 -17.97 -9.13
C LEU A 245 -16.10 -18.76 -10.37
N ARG A 246 -16.46 -18.25 -11.55
CA ARG A 246 -15.99 -18.81 -12.82
C ARG A 246 -14.54 -18.43 -13.07
N SER A 247 -13.79 -19.30 -13.74
CA SER A 247 -12.40 -19.05 -14.12
C SER A 247 -12.24 -18.76 -15.60
N ILE A 248 -11.25 -17.96 -15.93
CA ILE A 248 -10.77 -17.71 -17.30
C ILE A 248 -9.27 -17.99 -17.39
N PRO A 249 -8.77 -18.57 -18.49
CA PRO A 249 -7.34 -18.79 -18.68
C PRO A 249 -6.55 -17.46 -18.72
N ALA A 250 -5.34 -17.44 -18.14
CA ALA A 250 -4.50 -16.25 -18.06
C ALA A 250 -4.17 -15.60 -19.42
N PRO A 251 -3.88 -16.36 -20.52
CA PRO A 251 -3.66 -15.74 -21.83
C PRO A 251 -4.88 -14.96 -22.30
N ILE A 252 -6.09 -15.52 -22.12
CA ILE A 252 -7.35 -14.86 -22.48
C ILE A 252 -7.56 -13.62 -21.63
N ALA A 253 -7.36 -13.72 -20.32
CA ALA A 253 -7.49 -12.59 -19.40
C ALA A 253 -6.56 -11.42 -19.78
N ARG A 254 -5.30 -11.71 -20.15
CA ARG A 254 -4.32 -10.68 -20.57
C ARG A 254 -4.71 -10.01 -21.87
N ILE A 255 -5.15 -10.78 -22.87
CA ILE A 255 -5.63 -10.22 -24.15
C ILE A 255 -6.86 -9.33 -23.88
N LEU A 256 -7.83 -9.84 -23.13
CA LEU A 256 -9.03 -9.10 -22.75
C LEU A 256 -8.70 -7.81 -22.01
N GLY A 257 -7.79 -7.87 -21.03
CA GLY A 257 -7.30 -6.70 -20.31
C GLY A 257 -6.69 -5.65 -21.24
N THR A 258 -5.83 -6.07 -22.16
CA THR A 258 -5.22 -5.15 -23.15
C THR A 258 -6.25 -4.50 -24.07
N VAL A 259 -7.27 -5.25 -24.49
CA VAL A 259 -8.36 -4.71 -25.32
C VAL A 259 -9.19 -3.73 -24.51
N LEU A 260 -9.58 -4.09 -23.29
CA LEU A 260 -10.38 -3.23 -22.42
C LEU A 260 -9.64 -1.93 -22.08
N GLU A 261 -8.34 -1.96 -21.82
CA GLU A 261 -7.52 -0.76 -21.59
C GLU A 261 -7.57 0.23 -22.77
N ARG A 262 -7.71 -0.26 -24.00
CA ARG A 262 -7.75 0.58 -25.20
C ARG A 262 -9.12 1.16 -25.51
N VAL A 263 -10.18 0.37 -25.28
CA VAL A 263 -11.54 0.75 -25.70
C VAL A 263 -12.38 1.34 -24.57
N TRP A 264 -11.97 1.14 -23.31
CA TRP A 264 -12.73 1.58 -22.16
C TRP A 264 -12.69 3.09 -21.99
N ARG A 265 -13.86 3.71 -21.94
CA ARG A 265 -14.01 5.17 -21.80
C ARG A 265 -14.35 5.63 -20.39
N GLY A 266 -14.55 4.71 -19.43
CA GLY A 266 -14.77 5.01 -18.03
C GLY A 266 -13.46 5.17 -17.25
N ASP A 267 -13.58 5.50 -15.96
CA ASP A 267 -12.43 5.78 -15.09
C ASP A 267 -11.49 4.58 -14.93
N GLU A 268 -12.05 3.36 -14.81
CA GLU A 268 -11.25 2.15 -14.66
C GLU A 268 -11.85 1.00 -15.48
N PRO A 269 -11.06 0.32 -16.34
CA PRO A 269 -11.52 -0.87 -17.03
C PRO A 269 -11.77 -2.01 -16.04
N PRO A 270 -12.78 -2.88 -16.30
CA PRO A 270 -13.12 -3.99 -15.39
C PRO A 270 -11.99 -5.01 -15.23
N LEU A 271 -11.03 -5.05 -16.15
CA LEU A 271 -9.82 -5.85 -16.10
C LEU A 271 -8.72 -5.10 -16.86
N THR A 272 -7.53 -5.00 -16.24
CA THR A 272 -6.32 -4.53 -16.91
C THR A 272 -5.38 -5.69 -17.22
N SER A 273 -4.51 -5.53 -18.20
CA SER A 273 -3.47 -6.51 -18.50
C SER A 273 -2.53 -6.72 -17.29
N PHE A 274 -2.24 -5.66 -16.56
CA PHE A 274 -1.46 -5.70 -15.33
C PHE A 274 -2.18 -6.49 -14.22
N ALA A 275 -3.46 -6.23 -13.96
CA ALA A 275 -4.24 -6.98 -12.97
C ALA A 275 -4.34 -8.47 -13.36
N ALA A 276 -4.55 -8.78 -14.64
CA ALA A 276 -4.57 -10.15 -15.14
C ALA A 276 -3.23 -10.85 -14.89
N GLN A 277 -2.12 -10.17 -15.11
CA GLN A 277 -0.79 -10.70 -14.88
C GLN A 277 -0.53 -10.94 -13.38
N GLN A 278 -0.85 -9.97 -12.52
CA GLN A 278 -0.70 -10.07 -11.07
C GLN A 278 -1.52 -11.24 -10.49
N MET A 279 -2.77 -11.44 -10.96
CA MET A 279 -3.62 -12.53 -10.48
C MET A 279 -3.25 -13.91 -11.01
N SER A 280 -2.40 -13.99 -12.04
CA SER A 280 -1.95 -15.25 -12.66
C SER A 280 -0.54 -15.69 -12.25
N MET A 281 0.19 -14.86 -11.53
CA MET A 281 1.57 -15.11 -11.13
C MET A 281 1.69 -15.20 -9.61
N ALA A 282 2.55 -16.11 -9.13
CA ALA A 282 2.87 -16.17 -7.71
C ALA A 282 3.68 -14.92 -7.30
N HIS A 283 3.28 -14.31 -6.18
CA HIS A 283 4.04 -13.23 -5.56
C HIS A 283 3.92 -13.28 -4.03
N TRP A 284 4.91 -13.89 -3.42
CA TRP A 284 5.12 -13.93 -1.99
C TRP A 284 6.60 -13.72 -1.68
N PHE A 285 6.89 -13.22 -0.47
CA PHE A 285 8.20 -12.69 -0.12
C PHE A 285 8.75 -13.37 1.13
N ASP A 286 10.08 -13.54 1.20
CA ASP A 286 10.74 -13.98 2.41
C ASP A 286 10.73 -12.86 3.46
N GLN A 287 10.07 -13.10 4.58
CA GLN A 287 9.90 -12.11 5.64
C GLN A 287 10.98 -12.17 6.73
N ARG A 288 11.92 -13.12 6.70
CA ARG A 288 12.93 -13.29 7.77
C ARG A 288 13.80 -12.04 7.96
N ALA A 289 14.25 -11.43 6.87
CA ALA A 289 15.05 -10.21 6.94
C ALA A 289 14.21 -9.00 7.42
N VAL A 290 12.94 -8.94 7.02
CA VAL A 290 11.99 -7.89 7.45
C VAL A 290 11.75 -8.00 8.95
N HIS A 291 11.43 -9.22 9.44
CA HIS A 291 11.19 -9.47 10.86
C HIS A 291 12.39 -9.08 11.73
N SER A 292 13.60 -9.40 11.27
CA SER A 292 14.83 -9.05 12.00
C SER A 292 15.13 -7.55 11.95
N ALA A 293 14.95 -6.90 10.79
CA ALA A 293 15.34 -5.50 10.62
C ALA A 293 14.36 -4.53 11.28
N LEU A 294 13.08 -4.86 11.29
CA LEU A 294 12.01 -4.03 11.87
C LEU A 294 11.60 -4.46 13.28
N GLU A 295 12.12 -5.59 13.79
CA GLU A 295 11.67 -6.22 15.04
C GLU A 295 10.14 -6.38 15.07
N TRP A 296 9.55 -6.73 13.92
CA TRP A 296 8.13 -6.83 13.70
C TRP A 296 7.76 -8.17 13.07
N GLN A 297 6.60 -8.69 13.45
CA GLN A 297 5.98 -9.87 12.85
C GLN A 297 4.47 -9.67 12.71
N PRO A 298 3.84 -10.20 11.65
CA PRO A 298 2.39 -10.18 11.52
C PRO A 298 1.74 -11.03 12.61
N THR A 299 0.60 -10.58 13.11
CA THR A 299 -0.15 -11.24 14.19
C THR A 299 -1.50 -11.77 13.73
N VAL A 300 -1.98 -11.33 12.57
CA VAL A 300 -3.30 -11.68 12.05
C VAL A 300 -3.16 -12.59 10.83
N SER A 301 -3.48 -13.88 10.98
CA SER A 301 -3.54 -14.81 9.84
C SER A 301 -4.66 -14.42 8.87
N VAL A 302 -4.59 -14.91 7.62
CA VAL A 302 -5.67 -14.72 6.64
C VAL A 302 -7.02 -15.23 7.18
N THR A 303 -7.04 -16.36 7.87
CA THR A 303 -8.26 -16.92 8.47
C THR A 303 -8.87 -15.99 9.54
N GLU A 304 -8.05 -15.47 10.43
CA GLU A 304 -8.51 -14.54 11.47
C GLU A 304 -8.95 -13.20 10.85
N GLY A 305 -8.23 -12.70 9.84
CA GLY A 305 -8.62 -11.49 9.12
C GLY A 305 -9.98 -11.64 8.43
N LEU A 306 -10.27 -12.79 7.80
CA LEU A 306 -11.57 -13.08 7.21
C LEU A 306 -12.68 -13.15 8.25
N ARG A 307 -12.41 -13.70 9.44
CA ARG A 307 -13.37 -13.72 10.56
C ARG A 307 -13.70 -12.29 11.04
N ARG A 308 -12.67 -11.43 11.19
CA ARG A 308 -12.85 -10.01 11.56
C ARG A 308 -13.61 -9.24 10.48
N LEU A 309 -13.33 -9.52 9.22
CA LEU A 309 -14.02 -8.91 8.08
C LEU A 309 -15.52 -9.27 8.10
N ALA A 310 -15.86 -10.54 8.33
CA ALA A 310 -17.25 -10.98 8.47
C ALA A 310 -17.97 -10.28 9.63
N ALA A 311 -17.33 -10.20 10.80
CA ALA A 311 -17.90 -9.53 11.96
C ALA A 311 -18.08 -8.00 11.77
N SER A 312 -17.35 -7.37 10.88
CA SER A 312 -17.50 -5.93 10.58
C SER A 312 -18.75 -5.60 9.76
N ARG A 313 -19.34 -6.57 9.07
CA ARG A 313 -20.58 -6.41 8.30
C ARG A 313 -21.82 -6.28 9.21
N GLU A 314 -21.73 -6.81 10.42
CA GLU A 314 -22.86 -6.86 11.37
C GLU A 314 -22.96 -5.57 12.23
N ARG A 315 -22.04 -4.66 12.06
CA ARG A 315 -22.01 -3.34 12.73
C ARG A 315 -22.42 -2.24 11.78
#